data_9a84bfcf0f422f92bbe55f3afb79be73
#
_entry.id   9a84bfcf0f422f92bbe55f3afb79be73
#
_cell.length_a   1.000
_cell.length_b   1.000
_cell.length_c   1.000
_cell.angle_alpha   90.00
_cell.angle_beta   90.00
_cell.angle_gamma   90.00
#
_symmetry.space_group_name_H-M   'P 1'
#
loop_
_entity.id
_entity.type
_entity.pdbx_description
1 polymer ?
#
loop_
_entity_poly.entity_id
_entity_poly.type
_entity_poly.pdbx_seq_one_letter_code
_entity_poly.pdbx_strand_id
1 'polypeptide(L)'
;DGIRDKLVTGVQTCALPISLKALEGDAEWTGRILELMQAVDDYVPEPTRDLDKPFLMPIEDVFSITGRGTVVTGKVEQGIVKTGDEVEIVGIRTTQKTVCTGVEMFRKLLDQGQAGDNIGALLRGTKKEDVERGQVLAKPGSITPHTEFEAQVYVLTTGEGGRHKPFFSNYRPQFYFRTTDVTGNIDLPEGTEMCMPGDNTEMKVTLIQPIAMDEGLRFAIREGGRTVGAGRVTKIIK
;
A
#
# COMPACT_ATOMS: atom_id res chain seq x y z
N ASP A 1 15.59 29.56 -0.03
CA ASP A 1 15.09 29.86 1.31
C ASP A 1 14.42 28.63 1.85
N GLY A 2 15.18 27.90 2.66
CA GLY A 2 14.77 26.64 3.22
C GLY A 2 13.54 26.74 4.13
N ILE A 3 12.81 25.66 4.23
CA ILE A 3 11.67 25.47 5.11
C ILE A 3 12.01 26.01 6.51
N ARG A 4 11.34 27.06 6.91
CA ARG A 4 11.53 27.73 8.20
C ARG A 4 10.66 27.14 9.31
N ASP A 5 10.47 25.85 9.30
CA ASP A 5 9.88 25.19 10.46
C ASP A 5 10.95 25.03 11.53
N LYS A 6 10.73 25.62 12.71
CA LYS A 6 11.69 25.62 13.82
C LYS A 6 12.10 24.24 14.29
N LEU A 7 11.30 23.22 14.00
CA LEU A 7 11.58 21.83 14.38
C LEU A 7 12.44 21.09 13.32
N VAL A 8 12.39 21.51 12.06
CA VAL A 8 13.05 20.81 10.93
C VAL A 8 14.27 21.58 10.43
N THR A 9 14.27 22.90 10.50
CA THR A 9 15.35 23.76 9.99
C THR A 9 16.71 23.52 10.66
N GLY A 10 16.74 23.18 11.93
CA GLY A 10 18.00 22.89 12.64
C GLY A 10 18.71 21.66 12.05
N VAL A 11 17.98 20.63 11.70
CA VAL A 11 18.51 19.37 11.15
C VAL A 11 18.91 19.54 9.68
N GLN A 12 18.10 20.22 8.88
CA GLN A 12 18.41 20.45 7.45
C GLN A 12 19.62 21.36 7.24
N THR A 13 19.78 22.42 8.02
CA THR A 13 20.93 23.33 7.90
C THR A 13 22.25 22.70 8.33
N CYS A 14 22.21 21.67 9.18
CA CYS A 14 23.42 20.93 9.57
C CYS A 14 23.75 19.78 8.60
N ALA A 15 22.76 19.11 8.03
CA ALA A 15 22.97 17.94 7.17
C ALA A 15 23.60 18.27 5.82
N LEU A 16 23.22 19.38 5.19
CA LEU A 16 23.76 19.77 3.87
C LEU A 16 25.28 20.05 3.87
N PRO A 17 25.82 20.86 4.79
CA PRO A 17 27.27 21.06 4.88
C PRO A 17 28.06 19.79 5.20
N ILE A 18 27.52 18.91 6.06
CA ILE A 18 28.13 17.64 6.43
C ILE A 18 28.25 16.74 5.21
N SER A 19 27.16 16.57 4.48
CA SER A 19 27.11 15.71 3.29
C SER A 19 28.04 16.22 2.18
N LEU A 20 28.09 17.55 1.95
CA LEU A 20 28.95 18.14 0.94
C LEU A 20 30.42 17.92 1.24
N LYS A 21 30.85 18.23 2.46
CA LYS A 21 32.25 18.04 2.88
C LYS A 21 32.68 16.57 2.87
N ALA A 22 31.80 15.67 3.29
CA ALA A 22 32.06 14.25 3.20
C ALA A 22 32.22 13.78 1.73
N LEU A 23 31.41 14.31 0.81
CA LEU A 23 31.52 14.03 -0.63
C LEU A 23 32.84 14.56 -1.21
N GLU A 24 33.37 15.67 -0.69
CA GLU A 24 34.67 16.24 -1.03
C GLU A 24 35.87 15.45 -0.43
N GLY A 25 35.58 14.43 0.39
CA GLY A 25 36.60 13.56 0.96
C GLY A 25 37.15 14.03 2.31
N ASP A 26 36.51 14.98 2.97
CA ASP A 26 36.88 15.39 4.34
C ASP A 26 36.66 14.22 5.32
N ALA A 27 37.74 13.78 5.98
CA ALA A 27 37.74 12.59 6.82
C ALA A 27 36.85 12.77 8.08
N GLU A 28 36.81 13.97 8.68
CA GLU A 28 35.96 14.22 9.85
C GLU A 28 34.48 14.07 9.50
N TRP A 29 34.05 14.69 8.39
CA TRP A 29 32.66 14.67 7.98
C TRP A 29 32.23 13.33 7.40
N THR A 30 33.13 12.61 6.74
CA THR A 30 32.93 11.20 6.35
C THR A 30 32.73 10.33 7.57
N GLY A 31 33.52 10.54 8.63
CA GLY A 31 33.34 9.84 9.93
C GLY A 31 31.95 10.05 10.54
N ARG A 32 31.42 11.28 10.49
CA ARG A 32 30.06 11.58 11.00
C ARG A 32 28.95 10.88 10.23
N ILE A 33 29.12 10.72 8.91
CA ILE A 33 28.15 9.95 8.10
C ILE A 33 28.22 8.46 8.48
N LEU A 34 29.40 7.91 8.64
CA LEU A 34 29.57 6.51 9.08
C LEU A 34 29.00 6.26 10.48
N GLU A 35 29.18 7.20 11.43
CA GLU A 35 28.52 7.15 12.75
C GLU A 35 26.99 7.11 12.62
N LEU A 36 26.42 7.92 11.72
CA LEU A 36 24.96 7.89 11.45
C LEU A 36 24.53 6.53 10.88
N MET A 37 25.26 6.00 9.91
CA MET A 37 24.94 4.69 9.32
C MET A 37 25.02 3.59 10.37
N GLN A 38 26.06 3.61 11.22
CA GLN A 38 26.16 2.65 12.32
C GLN A 38 25.00 2.77 13.32
N ALA A 39 24.62 4.01 13.67
CA ALA A 39 23.48 4.23 14.55
C ALA A 39 22.17 3.72 13.95
N VAL A 40 21.98 3.82 12.61
CA VAL A 40 20.83 3.25 11.93
C VAL A 40 20.84 1.72 12.02
N ASP A 41 21.99 1.09 11.76
CA ASP A 41 22.14 -0.37 11.82
C ASP A 41 21.88 -0.89 13.26
N ASP A 42 22.35 -0.18 14.28
CA ASP A 42 22.20 -0.60 15.67
C ASP A 42 20.80 -0.35 16.24
N TYR A 43 20.13 0.71 15.79
CA TYR A 43 18.85 1.16 16.38
C TYR A 43 17.62 0.66 15.65
N VAL A 44 17.68 0.50 14.32
CA VAL A 44 16.53 0.08 13.51
C VAL A 44 16.49 -1.44 13.42
N PRO A 45 15.54 -2.12 14.08
CA PRO A 45 15.43 -3.57 14.01
C PRO A 45 15.09 -4.02 12.58
N GLU A 46 15.62 -5.15 12.17
CA GLU A 46 15.20 -5.79 10.91
C GLU A 46 13.70 -6.11 10.98
N PRO A 47 12.91 -5.74 9.93
CA PRO A 47 11.49 -6.03 9.91
C PRO A 47 11.27 -7.55 9.80
N THR A 48 10.35 -8.08 10.60
CA THR A 48 9.87 -9.45 10.43
C THR A 48 9.09 -9.56 9.13
N ARG A 49 9.48 -10.50 8.27
CA ARG A 49 8.85 -10.73 6.97
C ARG A 49 7.95 -11.95 7.05
N ASP A 50 6.71 -11.81 6.59
CA ASP A 50 5.71 -12.89 6.55
C ASP A 50 5.96 -13.83 5.36
N LEU A 51 7.02 -14.64 5.45
CA LEU A 51 7.44 -15.54 4.36
C LEU A 51 6.55 -16.79 4.24
N ASP A 52 5.97 -17.25 5.35
CA ASP A 52 5.18 -18.49 5.41
C ASP A 52 3.72 -18.31 4.96
N LYS A 53 3.27 -17.07 4.81
CA LYS A 53 1.94 -16.75 4.29
C LYS A 53 1.85 -16.98 2.78
N PRO A 54 0.65 -17.19 2.23
CA PRO A 54 0.45 -17.21 0.78
C PRO A 54 0.97 -15.93 0.13
N PHE A 55 1.60 -16.06 -1.04
CA PHE A 55 2.10 -14.91 -1.79
C PHE A 55 1.01 -13.91 -2.11
N LEU A 56 1.30 -12.62 -1.88
CA LEU A 56 0.45 -11.50 -2.23
C LEU A 56 1.30 -10.27 -2.55
N MET A 57 1.04 -9.66 -3.70
CA MET A 57 1.70 -8.44 -4.18
C MET A 57 0.66 -7.50 -4.78
N PRO A 58 0.39 -6.33 -4.18
CA PRO A 58 -0.41 -5.28 -4.80
C PRO A 58 0.26 -4.77 -6.09
N ILE A 59 -0.50 -4.61 -7.16
CA ILE A 59 0.00 -4.12 -8.44
C ILE A 59 0.05 -2.59 -8.39
N GLU A 60 1.25 -2.03 -8.60
CA GLU A 60 1.51 -0.59 -8.64
C GLU A 60 1.51 -0.06 -10.06
N ASP A 61 2.23 -0.74 -10.97
CA ASP A 61 2.33 -0.37 -12.37
C ASP A 61 2.30 -1.59 -13.29
N VAL A 62 1.88 -1.37 -14.55
CA VAL A 62 1.78 -2.39 -15.58
C VAL A 62 2.52 -1.95 -16.84
N PHE A 63 3.49 -2.74 -17.25
CA PHE A 63 4.32 -2.49 -18.43
C PHE A 63 4.16 -3.60 -19.47
N SER A 64 4.25 -3.24 -20.73
CA SER A 64 4.36 -4.21 -21.82
C SER A 64 5.79 -4.19 -22.35
N ILE A 65 6.45 -5.34 -22.38
CA ILE A 65 7.79 -5.51 -22.95
C ILE A 65 7.67 -6.27 -24.26
N THR A 66 8.07 -5.63 -25.36
CA THR A 66 8.01 -6.23 -26.69
C THR A 66 8.79 -7.56 -26.72
N GLY A 67 8.13 -8.63 -27.14
CA GLY A 67 8.69 -9.97 -27.21
C GLY A 67 8.79 -10.74 -25.90
N ARG A 68 8.46 -10.13 -24.76
CA ARG A 68 8.47 -10.79 -23.43
C ARG A 68 7.09 -10.94 -22.81
N GLY A 69 6.20 -9.95 -23.00
CA GLY A 69 4.85 -9.97 -22.43
C GLY A 69 4.57 -8.82 -21.46
N THR A 70 3.64 -9.01 -20.57
CA THR A 70 3.24 -8.02 -19.56
C THR A 70 4.02 -8.23 -18.27
N VAL A 71 4.56 -7.14 -17.74
CA VAL A 71 5.24 -7.08 -16.44
C VAL A 71 4.39 -6.24 -15.51
N VAL A 72 4.11 -6.75 -14.33
CA VAL A 72 3.48 -6.02 -13.24
C VAL A 72 4.52 -5.76 -12.16
N THR A 73 4.53 -4.55 -11.61
CA THR A 73 5.44 -4.19 -10.51
C THR A 73 4.67 -3.96 -9.23
N GLY A 74 5.32 -4.22 -8.12
CA GLY A 74 4.78 -3.98 -6.80
C GLY A 74 5.69 -4.48 -5.69
N LYS A 75 5.36 -4.08 -4.47
CA LYS A 75 6.01 -4.61 -3.27
C LYS A 75 5.32 -5.89 -2.85
N VAL A 76 6.07 -6.95 -2.66
CA VAL A 76 5.55 -8.20 -2.09
C VAL A 76 5.15 -7.93 -0.63
N GLU A 77 3.85 -8.03 -0.35
CA GLU A 77 3.29 -7.79 0.97
C GLU A 77 3.56 -8.98 1.91
N GLN A 78 3.39 -10.19 1.39
CA GLN A 78 3.62 -11.43 2.12
C GLN A 78 3.95 -12.60 1.18
N GLY A 79 4.54 -13.64 1.74
CA GLY A 79 4.85 -14.89 1.05
C GLY A 79 6.04 -14.79 0.09
N ILE A 80 6.14 -15.79 -0.77
CA ILE A 80 7.19 -15.97 -1.77
C ILE A 80 6.54 -16.33 -3.10
N VAL A 81 7.05 -15.76 -4.20
CA VAL A 81 6.74 -16.15 -5.57
C VAL A 81 8.00 -16.60 -6.28
N LYS A 82 7.93 -17.70 -7.00
CA LYS A 82 9.02 -18.25 -7.81
C LYS A 82 8.70 -18.18 -9.29
N THR A 83 9.75 -18.15 -10.10
CA THR A 83 9.59 -18.34 -11.54
C THR A 83 8.98 -19.71 -11.83
N GLY A 84 7.85 -19.72 -12.56
CA GLY A 84 7.08 -20.92 -12.85
C GLY A 84 5.80 -21.08 -12.01
N ASP A 85 5.64 -20.32 -10.95
CA ASP A 85 4.46 -20.43 -10.08
C ASP A 85 3.19 -19.95 -10.80
N GLU A 86 2.09 -20.68 -10.55
CA GLU A 86 0.76 -20.21 -10.88
C GLU A 86 0.34 -19.10 -9.93
N VAL A 87 -0.24 -18.03 -10.49
CA VAL A 87 -0.72 -16.87 -9.74
C VAL A 87 -2.07 -16.42 -10.27
N GLU A 88 -2.81 -15.67 -9.46
CA GLU A 88 -4.08 -15.06 -9.83
C GLU A 88 -3.99 -13.53 -9.75
N ILE A 89 -4.64 -12.86 -10.70
CA ILE A 89 -4.87 -11.42 -10.69
C ILE A 89 -6.27 -11.21 -10.14
N VAL A 90 -6.38 -10.58 -8.96
CA VAL A 90 -7.63 -10.49 -8.19
C VAL A 90 -8.00 -9.03 -7.91
N GLY A 91 -9.29 -8.73 -7.97
CA GLY A 91 -9.86 -7.41 -7.69
C GLY A 91 -10.22 -6.63 -8.94
N ILE A 92 -11.11 -5.66 -8.81
CA ILE A 92 -11.63 -4.72 -9.82
C ILE A 92 -12.35 -5.46 -10.97
N ARG A 93 -11.71 -6.42 -11.58
CA ARG A 93 -12.23 -7.24 -12.70
C ARG A 93 -12.38 -8.71 -12.31
N THR A 94 -12.90 -9.50 -13.23
CA THR A 94 -12.95 -10.95 -13.06
C THR A 94 -11.56 -11.52 -12.81
N THR A 95 -11.42 -12.35 -11.79
CA THR A 95 -10.16 -13.01 -11.43
C THR A 95 -9.62 -13.82 -12.61
N GLN A 96 -8.34 -13.65 -12.91
CA GLN A 96 -7.65 -14.35 -13.99
C GLN A 96 -6.47 -15.14 -13.44
N LYS A 97 -6.30 -16.35 -13.96
CA LYS A 97 -5.14 -17.20 -13.67
C LYS A 97 -4.06 -16.99 -14.71
N THR A 98 -2.83 -16.94 -14.26
CA THR A 98 -1.65 -16.83 -15.10
C THR A 98 -0.45 -17.51 -14.46
N VAL A 99 0.71 -17.45 -15.10
CA VAL A 99 1.97 -18.00 -14.58
C VAL A 99 3.00 -16.89 -14.53
N CYS A 100 3.68 -16.76 -13.40
CA CYS A 100 4.84 -15.90 -13.25
C CYS A 100 6.03 -16.53 -13.94
N THR A 101 6.43 -16.01 -15.10
CA THR A 101 7.52 -16.58 -15.93
C THR A 101 8.87 -15.95 -15.67
N GLY A 102 8.94 -14.94 -14.83
CA GLY A 102 10.18 -14.28 -14.43
C GLY A 102 9.96 -13.29 -13.32
N VAL A 103 10.95 -13.16 -12.47
CA VAL A 103 11.01 -12.17 -11.37
C VAL A 103 12.25 -11.31 -11.61
N GLU A 104 12.08 -9.99 -11.54
CA GLU A 104 13.18 -9.04 -11.74
C GLU A 104 13.17 -8.00 -10.62
N MET A 105 14.37 -7.68 -10.11
CA MET A 105 14.59 -6.59 -9.16
C MET A 105 15.91 -5.88 -9.50
N PHE A 106 15.89 -4.53 -9.58
CA PHE A 106 17.07 -3.72 -9.94
C PHE A 106 17.77 -4.17 -11.24
N ARG A 107 16.97 -4.52 -12.28
CA ARG A 107 17.47 -5.04 -13.58
C ARG A 107 18.23 -6.36 -13.50
N LYS A 108 18.03 -7.12 -12.42
CA LYS A 108 18.57 -8.48 -12.27
C LYS A 108 17.42 -9.47 -12.23
N LEU A 109 17.56 -10.55 -12.99
CA LEU A 109 16.65 -11.68 -12.93
C LEU A 109 16.90 -12.44 -11.64
N LEU A 110 15.83 -12.82 -10.97
CA LEU A 110 15.85 -13.59 -9.73
C LEU A 110 15.06 -14.88 -9.93
N ASP A 111 15.40 -15.90 -9.17
CA ASP A 111 14.65 -17.17 -9.13
C ASP A 111 13.34 -17.00 -8.35
N GLN A 112 13.32 -16.09 -7.37
CA GLN A 112 12.15 -15.80 -6.53
C GLN A 112 12.13 -14.35 -6.03
N GLY A 113 10.94 -13.88 -5.64
CA GLY A 113 10.72 -12.66 -4.87
C GLY A 113 9.98 -12.98 -3.57
N GLN A 114 10.30 -12.28 -2.50
CA GLN A 114 9.76 -12.55 -1.16
C GLN A 114 9.22 -11.30 -0.48
N ALA A 115 8.46 -11.49 0.59
CA ALA A 115 7.89 -10.40 1.39
C ALA A 115 8.92 -9.31 1.70
N GLY A 116 8.56 -8.07 1.41
CA GLY A 116 9.41 -6.88 1.53
C GLY A 116 10.16 -6.47 0.27
N ASP A 117 10.29 -7.36 -0.72
CA ASP A 117 10.96 -7.04 -1.98
C ASP A 117 10.04 -6.23 -2.90
N ASN A 118 10.60 -5.28 -3.63
CA ASN A 118 9.92 -4.57 -4.71
C ASN A 118 10.35 -5.18 -6.03
N ILE A 119 9.45 -5.90 -6.69
CA ILE A 119 9.76 -6.73 -7.85
C ILE A 119 8.91 -6.38 -9.08
N GLY A 120 9.42 -6.74 -10.24
CA GLY A 120 8.67 -6.90 -11.48
C GLY A 120 8.41 -8.37 -11.75
N ALA A 121 7.13 -8.75 -11.86
CA ALA A 121 6.71 -10.10 -12.21
C ALA A 121 6.27 -10.17 -13.67
N LEU A 122 6.89 -11.03 -14.46
CA LEU A 122 6.53 -11.27 -15.86
C LEU A 122 5.41 -12.30 -15.94
N LEU A 123 4.30 -11.95 -16.58
CA LEU A 123 3.09 -12.77 -16.65
C LEU A 123 2.91 -13.39 -18.05
N ARG A 124 2.61 -14.69 -18.09
CA ARG A 124 2.39 -15.43 -19.33
C ARG A 124 1.01 -15.14 -19.91
N GLY A 125 0.95 -14.78 -21.20
CA GLY A 125 -0.32 -14.69 -21.94
C GLY A 125 -1.28 -13.61 -21.48
N THR A 126 -0.86 -12.74 -20.56
CA THR A 126 -1.64 -11.62 -20.03
C THR A 126 -1.34 -10.38 -20.87
N LYS A 127 -2.37 -9.70 -21.34
CA LYS A 127 -2.21 -8.41 -22.04
C LYS A 127 -2.19 -7.27 -21.04
N LYS A 128 -1.56 -6.15 -21.41
CA LYS A 128 -1.51 -4.96 -20.56
C LYS A 128 -2.91 -4.44 -20.20
N GLU A 129 -3.86 -4.55 -21.14
CA GLU A 129 -5.24 -4.09 -20.98
C GLU A 129 -6.06 -4.94 -20.00
N ASP A 130 -5.60 -6.16 -19.71
CA ASP A 130 -6.29 -7.09 -18.81
C ASP A 130 -5.95 -6.85 -17.34
N VAL A 131 -4.91 -6.07 -17.08
CA VAL A 131 -4.38 -5.80 -15.74
C VAL A 131 -4.34 -4.30 -15.50
N GLU A 132 -4.68 -3.90 -14.28
CA GLU A 132 -4.60 -2.50 -13.88
C GLU A 132 -4.10 -2.33 -12.45
N ARG A 133 -3.58 -1.14 -12.17
CA ARG A 133 -3.18 -0.74 -10.82
C ARG A 133 -4.33 -0.92 -9.85
N GLY A 134 -4.05 -1.45 -8.68
CA GLY A 134 -5.03 -1.68 -7.62
C GLY A 134 -5.54 -3.11 -7.53
N GLN A 135 -5.34 -3.92 -8.57
CA GLN A 135 -5.47 -5.37 -8.45
C GLN A 135 -4.31 -5.93 -7.63
N VAL A 136 -4.44 -7.16 -7.17
CA VAL A 136 -3.35 -7.88 -6.51
C VAL A 136 -2.96 -9.12 -7.32
N LEU A 137 -1.67 -9.41 -7.33
CA LEU A 137 -1.14 -10.69 -7.78
C LEU A 137 -0.99 -11.57 -6.55
N ALA A 138 -1.63 -12.74 -6.55
CA ALA A 138 -1.71 -13.60 -5.37
C ALA A 138 -1.55 -15.08 -5.72
N LYS A 139 -1.24 -15.89 -4.71
CA LYS A 139 -1.32 -17.35 -4.84
C LYS A 139 -2.76 -17.75 -5.14
N PRO A 140 -3.00 -18.72 -6.08
CA PRO A 140 -4.35 -19.10 -6.44
C PRO A 140 -5.22 -19.49 -5.23
N GLY A 141 -6.42 -18.89 -5.16
CA GLY A 141 -7.40 -19.14 -4.10
C GLY A 141 -7.06 -18.59 -2.73
N SER A 142 -6.01 -17.80 -2.58
CA SER A 142 -5.59 -17.28 -1.27
C SER A 142 -6.30 -15.99 -0.86
N ILE A 143 -6.87 -15.25 -1.79
CA ILE A 143 -7.63 -14.02 -1.55
C ILE A 143 -8.78 -13.93 -2.55
N THR A 144 -9.88 -13.30 -2.14
CA THR A 144 -11.07 -13.11 -2.96
C THR A 144 -11.46 -11.63 -3.06
N PRO A 145 -12.11 -11.22 -4.16
CA PRO A 145 -12.60 -9.85 -4.31
C PRO A 145 -13.95 -9.69 -3.61
N HIS A 146 -14.14 -8.57 -2.91
CA HIS A 146 -15.33 -8.27 -2.11
C HIS A 146 -15.82 -6.85 -2.35
N THR A 147 -17.13 -6.65 -2.19
CA THR A 147 -17.79 -5.34 -2.33
C THR A 147 -18.43 -4.84 -1.05
N GLU A 148 -18.75 -5.73 -0.09
CA GLU A 148 -19.43 -5.35 1.15
C GLU A 148 -18.69 -5.88 2.36
N PHE A 149 -18.45 -5.01 3.34
CA PHE A 149 -17.75 -5.34 4.56
C PHE A 149 -18.17 -4.44 5.73
N GLU A 150 -17.92 -4.89 6.96
CA GLU A 150 -17.96 -4.10 8.18
C GLU A 150 -16.54 -3.65 8.53
N ALA A 151 -16.42 -2.46 9.08
CA ALA A 151 -15.14 -1.88 9.44
C ALA A 151 -15.22 -1.05 10.70
N GLN A 152 -14.16 -1.10 11.50
CA GLN A 152 -13.90 -0.13 12.55
C GLN A 152 -13.17 1.07 11.93
N VAL A 153 -13.72 2.26 12.10
CA VAL A 153 -13.21 3.49 11.48
C VAL A 153 -13.04 4.58 12.51
N TYR A 154 -11.86 5.20 12.52
CA TYR A 154 -11.58 6.44 13.21
C TYR A 154 -11.71 7.62 12.26
N VAL A 155 -12.56 8.57 12.60
CA VAL A 155 -12.78 9.80 11.83
C VAL A 155 -11.85 10.89 12.34
N LEU A 156 -10.94 11.35 11.49
CA LEU A 156 -9.93 12.35 11.85
C LEU A 156 -10.58 13.67 12.29
N THR A 157 -10.06 14.23 13.37
CA THR A 157 -10.45 15.54 13.87
C THR A 157 -9.97 16.67 12.95
N THR A 158 -10.55 17.85 13.11
CA THR A 158 -10.09 19.06 12.43
C THR A 158 -8.61 19.36 12.66
N GLY A 159 -8.13 19.16 13.91
CA GLY A 159 -6.73 19.38 14.27
C GLY A 159 -5.76 18.41 13.58
N GLU A 160 -6.23 17.23 13.19
CA GLU A 160 -5.49 16.22 12.43
C GLU A 160 -5.59 16.40 10.90
N GLY A 161 -6.21 17.49 10.46
CA GLY A 161 -6.45 17.77 9.03
C GLY A 161 -7.68 17.09 8.45
N GLY A 162 -8.54 16.51 9.29
CA GLY A 162 -9.76 15.83 8.92
C GLY A 162 -10.94 16.77 8.60
N ARG A 163 -12.15 16.27 8.82
CA ARG A 163 -13.39 17.01 8.55
C ARG A 163 -13.71 18.02 9.64
N HIS A 164 -14.49 19.05 9.27
CA HIS A 164 -15.07 20.02 10.20
C HIS A 164 -16.54 19.72 10.55
N LYS A 165 -17.20 18.88 9.76
CA LYS A 165 -18.63 18.58 9.88
C LYS A 165 -18.84 17.08 10.01
N PRO A 166 -19.91 16.66 10.71
CA PRO A 166 -20.32 15.27 10.75
C PRO A 166 -20.72 14.76 9.35
N PHE A 167 -20.79 13.46 9.22
CA PHE A 167 -21.45 12.83 8.07
C PHE A 167 -22.55 11.88 8.56
N PHE A 168 -23.45 11.54 7.64
CA PHE A 168 -24.64 10.72 7.87
C PHE A 168 -24.53 9.45 7.05
N SER A 169 -25.43 8.50 7.27
CA SER A 169 -25.59 7.35 6.38
C SER A 169 -25.77 7.79 4.92
N ASN A 170 -25.33 6.97 3.98
CA ASN A 170 -25.22 7.26 2.55
C ASN A 170 -24.11 8.26 2.18
N TYR A 171 -23.18 8.54 3.08
CA TYR A 171 -21.95 9.27 2.73
C TYR A 171 -21.09 8.46 1.77
N ARG A 172 -20.60 9.08 0.68
CA ARG A 172 -19.89 8.41 -0.43
C ARG A 172 -18.49 8.97 -0.65
N PRO A 173 -17.53 8.66 0.24
CA PRO A 173 -16.12 9.04 0.05
C PRO A 173 -15.38 8.05 -0.84
N GLN A 174 -14.07 8.32 -1.02
CA GLN A 174 -13.12 7.39 -1.62
C GLN A 174 -12.42 6.58 -0.53
N PHE A 175 -12.36 5.27 -0.74
CA PHE A 175 -11.66 4.30 0.10
C PHE A 175 -10.35 3.91 -0.57
N TYR A 176 -9.24 4.13 0.10
CA TYR A 176 -7.91 3.81 -0.39
C TYR A 176 -7.43 2.49 0.20
N PHE A 177 -7.40 1.46 -0.63
CA PHE A 177 -6.88 0.14 -0.29
C PHE A 177 -5.58 -0.10 -1.05
N ARG A 178 -4.50 -0.44 -0.35
CA ARG A 178 -3.20 -0.73 -0.99
C ARG A 178 -2.84 0.33 -2.06
N THR A 179 -2.95 -0.02 -3.34
CA THR A 179 -2.54 0.82 -4.47
C THR A 179 -3.70 1.44 -5.26
N THR A 180 -4.95 1.26 -4.80
CA THR A 180 -6.15 1.77 -5.48
C THR A 180 -7.05 2.58 -4.58
N ASP A 181 -7.91 3.37 -5.20
CA ASP A 181 -9.03 4.04 -4.57
C ASP A 181 -10.35 3.63 -5.23
N VAL A 182 -11.36 3.44 -4.41
CA VAL A 182 -12.71 3.06 -4.84
C VAL A 182 -13.74 3.86 -4.08
N THR A 183 -14.74 4.36 -4.78
CA THR A 183 -15.90 4.99 -4.15
C THR A 183 -16.74 3.94 -3.45
N GLY A 184 -17.15 4.23 -2.22
CA GLY A 184 -18.05 3.37 -1.45
C GLY A 184 -19.09 4.16 -0.71
N ASN A 185 -20.20 3.51 -0.38
CA ASN A 185 -21.26 4.03 0.47
C ASN A 185 -21.05 3.57 1.90
N ILE A 186 -21.25 4.49 2.85
CA ILE A 186 -21.18 4.20 4.28
C ILE A 186 -22.60 4.14 4.84
N ASP A 187 -22.92 3.06 5.54
CA ASP A 187 -24.12 2.92 6.35
C ASP A 187 -23.72 2.84 7.82
N LEU A 188 -24.23 3.78 8.62
CA LEU A 188 -24.00 3.83 10.06
C LEU A 188 -24.86 2.77 10.78
N PRO A 189 -24.41 2.29 11.96
CA PRO A 189 -25.19 1.33 12.75
C PRO A 189 -26.57 1.87 13.13
N GLU A 190 -27.52 0.98 13.36
CA GLU A 190 -28.86 1.34 13.86
C GLU A 190 -28.76 2.16 15.16
N GLY A 191 -29.52 3.26 15.21
CA GLY A 191 -29.48 4.19 16.35
C GLY A 191 -28.39 5.26 16.28
N THR A 192 -27.51 5.23 15.27
CA THR A 192 -26.50 6.27 15.05
C THR A 192 -26.94 7.17 13.90
N GLU A 193 -27.36 8.40 14.21
CA GLU A 193 -27.81 9.35 13.19
C GLU A 193 -26.66 9.95 12.41
N MET A 194 -25.54 10.23 13.07
CA MET A 194 -24.37 10.89 12.48
C MET A 194 -23.07 10.41 13.11
N CYS A 195 -21.95 10.59 12.40
CA CYS A 195 -20.61 10.35 12.89
C CYS A 195 -19.83 11.68 12.91
N MET A 196 -19.26 12.01 14.07
CA MET A 196 -18.54 13.25 14.31
C MET A 196 -17.04 13.09 14.05
N PRO A 197 -16.33 14.17 13.69
CA PRO A 197 -14.86 14.16 13.74
C PRO A 197 -14.36 13.79 15.14
N GLY A 198 -13.46 12.80 15.21
CA GLY A 198 -12.92 12.23 16.46
C GLY A 198 -13.61 10.95 16.92
N ASP A 199 -14.71 10.56 16.30
CA ASP A 199 -15.41 9.31 16.62
C ASP A 199 -14.65 8.10 16.12
N ASN A 200 -14.77 7.02 16.88
CA ASN A 200 -14.34 5.68 16.49
C ASN A 200 -15.58 4.78 16.47
N THR A 201 -16.05 4.41 15.28
CA THR A 201 -17.31 3.70 15.13
C THR A 201 -17.21 2.54 14.15
N GLU A 202 -18.06 1.55 14.35
CA GLU A 202 -18.27 0.51 13.35
C GLU A 202 -19.21 1.03 12.26
N MET A 203 -18.95 0.64 11.04
CA MET A 203 -19.83 0.99 9.91
C MET A 203 -19.81 -0.09 8.85
N LYS A 204 -20.92 -0.22 8.14
CA LYS A 204 -21.00 -1.05 6.95
C LYS A 204 -20.61 -0.23 5.73
N VAL A 205 -19.78 -0.81 4.87
CA VAL A 205 -19.33 -0.18 3.63
C VAL A 205 -19.71 -1.02 2.43
N THR A 206 -20.25 -0.38 1.40
CA THR A 206 -20.56 -1.00 0.10
C THR A 206 -19.78 -0.27 -0.99
N LEU A 207 -18.81 -0.96 -1.59
CA LEU A 207 -17.98 -0.44 -2.67
C LEU A 207 -18.66 -0.57 -4.04
N ILE A 208 -18.34 0.34 -4.96
CA ILE A 208 -18.87 0.29 -6.34
C ILE A 208 -18.14 -0.74 -7.22
N GLN A 209 -16.95 -1.20 -6.79
CA GLN A 209 -16.13 -2.21 -7.47
C GLN A 209 -15.57 -3.21 -6.46
N PRO A 210 -15.40 -4.48 -6.85
CA PRO A 210 -14.84 -5.49 -5.97
C PRO A 210 -13.33 -5.27 -5.77
N ILE A 211 -12.89 -5.34 -4.53
CA ILE A 211 -11.49 -5.19 -4.13
C ILE A 211 -11.03 -6.48 -3.46
N ALA A 212 -9.82 -6.93 -3.80
CA ALA A 212 -9.18 -8.04 -3.10
C ALA A 212 -8.91 -7.64 -1.64
N MET A 213 -9.62 -8.28 -0.70
CA MET A 213 -9.49 -7.95 0.72
C MET A 213 -9.64 -9.17 1.61
N ASP A 214 -9.03 -9.04 2.78
CA ASP A 214 -9.14 -9.96 3.91
C ASP A 214 -9.55 -9.19 5.16
N GLU A 215 -10.07 -9.89 6.15
CA GLU A 215 -10.27 -9.32 7.48
C GLU A 215 -8.94 -8.80 8.04
N GLY A 216 -8.99 -7.62 8.63
CA GLY A 216 -7.79 -6.93 9.11
C GLY A 216 -7.15 -5.97 8.12
N LEU A 217 -7.55 -5.96 6.85
CA LEU A 217 -7.03 -5.01 5.87
C LEU A 217 -7.30 -3.58 6.32
N ARG A 218 -6.25 -2.74 6.32
CA ARG A 218 -6.34 -1.32 6.64
C ARG A 218 -6.63 -0.51 5.40
N PHE A 219 -7.37 0.58 5.58
CA PHE A 219 -7.68 1.53 4.52
C PHE A 219 -7.76 2.95 5.05
N ALA A 220 -7.62 3.91 4.14
CA ALA A 220 -7.88 5.32 4.41
C ALA A 220 -9.15 5.77 3.70
N ILE A 221 -9.87 6.70 4.32
CA ILE A 221 -11.03 7.37 3.74
C ILE A 221 -10.60 8.78 3.34
N ARG A 222 -10.88 9.16 2.09
CA ARG A 222 -10.50 10.48 1.57
C ARG A 222 -11.67 11.18 0.91
N GLU A 223 -11.66 12.50 1.04
CA GLU A 223 -12.61 13.42 0.42
C GLU A 223 -11.84 14.62 -0.14
N GLY A 224 -12.01 14.91 -1.42
CA GLY A 224 -11.38 16.07 -2.06
C GLY A 224 -9.85 16.12 -1.87
N GLY A 225 -9.16 14.97 -1.88
CA GLY A 225 -7.72 14.88 -1.69
C GLY A 225 -7.24 14.89 -0.23
N ARG A 226 -8.14 15.07 0.76
CA ARG A 226 -7.81 15.03 2.20
C ARG A 226 -8.17 13.68 2.80
N THR A 227 -7.32 13.15 3.66
CA THR A 227 -7.66 11.99 4.48
C THR A 227 -8.58 12.45 5.60
N VAL A 228 -9.77 11.86 5.67
CA VAL A 228 -10.81 12.21 6.65
C VAL A 228 -11.08 11.09 7.66
N GLY A 229 -10.51 9.92 7.41
CA GLY A 229 -10.63 8.79 8.32
C GLY A 229 -9.66 7.67 7.95
N ALA A 230 -9.47 6.75 8.88
CA ALA A 230 -8.72 5.51 8.69
C ALA A 230 -9.48 4.36 9.34
N GLY A 231 -9.49 3.21 8.70
CA GLY A 231 -10.21 2.06 9.17
C GLY A 231 -9.51 0.74 8.92
N ARG A 232 -10.11 -0.28 9.51
CA ARG A 232 -9.71 -1.68 9.34
C ARG A 232 -10.96 -2.53 9.11
N VAL A 233 -10.90 -3.42 8.13
CA VAL A 233 -11.95 -4.41 7.85
C VAL A 233 -12.08 -5.35 9.04
N THR A 234 -13.27 -5.45 9.63
CA THR A 234 -13.56 -6.34 10.76
C THR A 234 -14.24 -7.60 10.31
N LYS A 235 -15.09 -7.51 9.27
CA LYS A 235 -15.82 -8.65 8.74
C LYS A 235 -16.18 -8.45 7.27
N ILE A 236 -16.04 -9.48 6.49
CA ILE A 236 -16.45 -9.52 5.09
C ILE A 236 -17.89 -10.01 4.99
N ILE A 237 -18.73 -9.34 4.19
CA ILE A 237 -20.14 -9.67 4.01
C ILE A 237 -20.36 -10.29 2.62
N LYS A 238 -19.82 -9.66 1.55
CA LYS A 238 -20.01 -10.11 0.17
C LYS A 238 -18.84 -9.73 -0.74
#